data_0e29da848e459f7d7fd59a520a9791af
#
_entry.id   0e29da848e459f7d7fd59a520a9791af
#
_cell.length_a   1.000
_cell.length_b   1.000
_cell.length_c   1.000
_cell.angle_alpha   90.00
_cell.angle_beta   90.00
_cell.angle_gamma   90.00
#
_symmetry.space_group_name_H-M   'P 1'
#
loop_
_entity.id
_entity.type
_entity.pdbx_description
1 polymer ?
#
loop_
_entity_poly.entity_id
_entity_poly.type
_entity_poly.pdbx_seq_one_letter_code
_entity_poly.pdbx_strand_id
1 'polypeptide(L)'
;MSDTESRTPSWARPVPERAAGAGRVLLGAFAVATALDLGSLLAGWHLGHVLAKPLLMPLLVAYVITRKAPRLLVAALLFGWGGDLALLFDADPAFLVGMGSFAAGHVCYLVLFGRGKTHPALGGAYALALLGTVALLWSDLPADLRIPVAGYSLLLTAMAYRSSALGLRAGLGGALFLVSDTLIATGVADWPQLPRPDFWIMATYAAAQYLLATGALPAPTQAYGRTVIQD
;
A
#
# COMPACT_ATOMS: atom_id res chain seq x y z
N MET A 1 14.17 -37.44 39.42
CA MET A 1 12.99 -37.06 38.62
C MET A 1 13.10 -35.54 38.41
N SER A 2 13.64 -35.15 37.28
CA SER A 2 13.85 -33.71 36.90
C SER A 2 12.81 -33.40 35.85
N ASP A 3 11.83 -32.57 36.24
CA ASP A 3 10.81 -32.02 35.34
C ASP A 3 11.45 -31.11 34.30
N THR A 4 11.62 -31.58 33.08
CA THR A 4 11.98 -30.80 31.92
C THR A 4 10.71 -30.16 31.39
N GLU A 5 10.29 -29.03 31.99
CA GLU A 5 9.24 -28.19 31.42
C GLU A 5 9.69 -27.72 30.00
N SER A 6 9.07 -28.28 29.00
CA SER A 6 9.24 -27.87 27.60
C SER A 6 8.67 -26.45 27.42
N ARG A 7 9.52 -25.43 27.61
CA ARG A 7 9.15 -24.03 27.34
C ARG A 7 8.89 -23.87 25.86
N THR A 8 7.63 -23.70 25.46
CA THR A 8 7.26 -23.28 24.12
C THR A 8 7.99 -22.01 23.77
N PRO A 9 8.71 -21.95 22.62
CA PRO A 9 9.44 -20.79 22.19
C PRO A 9 8.51 -19.56 22.06
N SER A 10 9.00 -18.38 22.40
CA SER A 10 8.18 -17.13 22.43
C SER A 10 7.50 -16.80 21.10
N TRP A 11 8.03 -17.28 19.98
CA TRP A 11 7.46 -17.10 18.64
C TRP A 11 6.27 -18.03 18.33
N ALA A 12 6.10 -19.11 19.09
CA ALA A 12 5.02 -20.09 18.91
C ALA A 12 3.75 -19.77 19.71
N ARG A 13 3.73 -18.65 20.45
CA ARG A 13 2.56 -18.27 21.25
C ARG A 13 1.44 -17.76 20.36
N PRO A 14 0.20 -18.23 20.50
CA PRO A 14 -0.97 -17.69 19.82
C PRO A 14 -1.10 -16.18 20.07
N VAL A 15 -1.58 -15.45 19.05
CA VAL A 15 -1.92 -14.03 19.24
C VAL A 15 -3.02 -13.97 20.31
N PRO A 16 -2.85 -13.18 21.38
CA PRO A 16 -3.86 -13.05 22.42
C PRO A 16 -5.22 -12.67 21.81
N GLU A 17 -6.31 -13.27 22.27
CA GLU A 17 -7.68 -13.01 21.77
C GLU A 17 -8.03 -11.52 21.77
N ARG A 18 -7.54 -10.76 22.76
CA ARG A 18 -7.67 -9.30 22.82
C ARG A 18 -7.03 -8.59 21.61
N ALA A 19 -5.86 -9.06 21.15
CA ALA A 19 -5.18 -8.47 19.98
C ALA A 19 -5.91 -8.83 18.68
N ALA A 20 -6.51 -10.02 18.59
CA ALA A 20 -7.35 -10.42 17.46
C ALA A 20 -8.65 -9.59 17.40
N GLY A 21 -9.24 -9.28 18.55
CA GLY A 21 -10.40 -8.39 18.67
C GLY A 21 -10.08 -6.97 18.23
N ALA A 22 -8.98 -6.39 18.75
CA ALA A 22 -8.52 -5.05 18.37
C ALA A 22 -8.25 -4.92 16.87
N GLY A 23 -7.62 -5.95 16.26
CA GLY A 23 -7.37 -5.96 14.82
C GLY A 23 -8.65 -5.89 13.98
N ARG A 24 -9.72 -6.60 14.38
CA ARG A 24 -11.02 -6.55 13.69
C ARG A 24 -11.67 -5.17 13.81
N VAL A 25 -11.61 -4.55 14.99
CA VAL A 25 -12.14 -3.19 15.20
C VAL A 25 -11.39 -2.17 14.34
N LEU A 26 -10.06 -2.24 14.29
CA LEU A 26 -9.24 -1.34 13.48
C LEU A 26 -9.51 -1.49 11.97
N LEU A 27 -9.67 -2.71 11.48
CA LEU A 27 -10.07 -2.93 10.09
C LEU A 27 -11.49 -2.43 9.81
N GLY A 28 -12.42 -2.62 10.74
CA GLY A 28 -13.77 -2.05 10.63
C GLY A 28 -13.73 -0.52 10.58
N ALA A 29 -12.93 0.10 11.46
CA ALA A 29 -12.75 1.56 11.46
C ALA A 29 -12.10 2.06 10.15
N PHE A 30 -11.09 1.35 9.62
CA PHE A 30 -10.49 1.64 8.32
C PHE A 30 -11.53 1.56 7.19
N ALA A 31 -12.35 0.50 7.17
CA ALA A 31 -13.40 0.34 6.16
C ALA A 31 -14.45 1.46 6.24
N VAL A 32 -14.86 1.84 7.45
CA VAL A 32 -15.80 2.96 7.66
C VAL A 32 -15.17 4.29 7.21
N ALA A 33 -13.93 4.57 7.62
CA ALA A 33 -13.23 5.79 7.20
C ALA A 33 -13.07 5.85 5.67
N THR A 34 -12.72 4.72 5.02
CA THR A 34 -12.65 4.62 3.56
C THR A 34 -14.02 4.87 2.92
N ALA A 35 -15.10 4.29 3.44
CA ALA A 35 -16.45 4.51 2.92
C ALA A 35 -16.90 5.97 3.07
N LEU A 36 -16.56 6.62 4.19
CA LEU A 36 -16.84 8.04 4.43
C LEU A 36 -16.05 8.93 3.46
N ASP A 37 -14.78 8.63 3.24
CA ASP A 37 -13.92 9.34 2.30
C ASP A 37 -14.47 9.26 0.88
N LEU A 38 -14.69 8.04 0.39
CA LEU A 38 -15.22 7.78 -0.96
C LEU A 38 -16.63 8.35 -1.13
N GLY A 39 -17.49 8.23 -0.12
CA GLY A 39 -18.84 8.82 -0.13
C GLY A 39 -18.79 10.35 -0.20
N SER A 40 -17.85 10.97 0.51
CA SER A 40 -17.63 12.42 0.49
C SER A 40 -17.18 12.89 -0.90
N LEU A 41 -16.27 12.16 -1.55
CA LEU A 41 -15.82 12.46 -2.91
C LEU A 41 -16.94 12.33 -3.94
N LEU A 42 -17.78 11.30 -3.84
CA LEU A 42 -18.96 11.14 -4.70
C LEU A 42 -19.98 12.26 -4.49
N ALA A 43 -20.21 12.66 -3.25
CA ALA A 43 -21.13 13.73 -2.91
C ALA A 43 -20.58 15.15 -3.20
N GLY A 44 -19.28 15.28 -3.52
CA GLY A 44 -18.62 16.58 -3.65
C GLY A 44 -18.44 17.31 -2.32
N TRP A 45 -18.43 16.58 -1.19
CA TRP A 45 -18.28 17.13 0.14
C TRP A 45 -16.81 17.19 0.55
N HIS A 46 -16.14 18.29 0.19
CA HIS A 46 -14.71 18.49 0.42
C HIS A 46 -14.29 18.33 1.90
N LEU A 47 -15.05 18.90 2.85
CA LEU A 47 -14.71 18.78 4.27
C LEU A 47 -14.71 17.33 4.76
N GLY A 48 -15.66 16.51 4.27
CA GLY A 48 -15.71 15.09 4.62
C GLY A 48 -14.45 14.35 4.14
N HIS A 49 -13.98 14.62 2.92
CA HIS A 49 -12.73 14.10 2.39
C HIS A 49 -11.51 14.53 3.23
N VAL A 50 -11.37 15.84 3.50
CA VAL A 50 -10.25 16.38 4.29
C VAL A 50 -10.18 15.78 5.70
N LEU A 51 -11.31 15.43 6.30
CA LEU A 51 -11.36 14.82 7.63
C LEU A 51 -11.16 13.30 7.61
N ALA A 52 -11.68 12.61 6.59
CA ALA A 52 -11.64 11.15 6.52
C ALA A 52 -10.29 10.62 6.00
N LYS A 53 -9.74 11.21 4.93
CA LYS A 53 -8.47 10.78 4.31
C LYS A 53 -7.31 10.65 5.30
N PRO A 54 -7.04 11.61 6.20
CA PRO A 54 -5.95 11.49 7.18
C PRO A 54 -6.09 10.33 8.16
N LEU A 55 -7.28 9.75 8.32
CA LEU A 55 -7.50 8.64 9.24
C LEU A 55 -7.15 7.27 8.64
N LEU A 56 -7.12 7.14 7.31
CA LEU A 56 -6.96 5.86 6.64
C LEU A 56 -5.64 5.17 7.04
N MET A 57 -4.53 5.83 6.79
CA MET A 57 -3.21 5.22 7.03
C MET A 57 -2.93 4.98 8.52
N PRO A 58 -3.21 5.89 9.47
CA PRO A 58 -3.04 5.61 10.90
C PRO A 58 -3.84 4.39 11.39
N LEU A 59 -5.07 4.19 10.90
CA LEU A 59 -5.87 3.01 11.24
C LEU A 59 -5.26 1.72 10.69
N LEU A 60 -4.74 1.77 9.46
CA LEU A 60 -4.06 0.63 8.84
C LEU A 60 -2.71 0.35 9.52
N VAL A 61 -1.96 1.38 9.92
CA VAL A 61 -0.73 1.27 10.72
C VAL A 61 -1.03 0.62 12.07
N ALA A 62 -2.04 1.10 12.78
CA ALA A 62 -2.44 0.52 14.05
C ALA A 62 -2.82 -0.97 13.89
N TYR A 63 -3.56 -1.30 12.81
CA TYR A 63 -3.89 -2.69 12.50
C TYR A 63 -2.65 -3.56 12.30
N VAL A 64 -1.71 -3.15 11.43
CA VAL A 64 -0.52 -3.99 11.14
C VAL A 64 0.38 -4.12 12.36
N ILE A 65 0.43 -3.13 13.26
CA ILE A 65 1.14 -3.22 14.54
C ILE A 65 0.54 -4.31 15.43
N THR A 66 -0.81 -4.43 15.51
CA THR A 66 -1.45 -5.52 16.26
C THR A 66 -1.10 -6.89 15.70
N ARG A 67 -0.72 -6.95 14.42
CA ARG A 67 -0.29 -8.16 13.69
C ARG A 67 1.22 -8.39 13.74
N LYS A 68 1.95 -7.62 14.55
CA LYS A 68 3.42 -7.69 14.68
C LYS A 68 4.14 -7.52 13.33
N ALA A 69 3.67 -6.59 12.53
CA ALA A 69 4.23 -6.30 11.22
C ALA A 69 5.72 -5.90 11.29
N PRO A 70 6.50 -6.18 10.24
CA PRO A 70 7.86 -5.64 10.11
C PRO A 70 7.86 -4.11 10.16
N ARG A 71 8.91 -3.53 10.76
CA ARG A 71 9.05 -2.06 10.88
C ARG A 71 9.03 -1.35 9.53
N LEU A 72 9.55 -1.99 8.47
CA LEU A 72 9.53 -1.45 7.12
C LEU A 72 8.10 -1.31 6.56
N LEU A 73 7.18 -2.21 6.91
CA LEU A 73 5.77 -2.07 6.52
C LEU A 73 5.13 -0.87 7.21
N VAL A 74 5.39 -0.69 8.50
CA VAL A 74 4.91 0.48 9.25
C VAL A 74 5.47 1.77 8.65
N ALA A 75 6.78 1.81 8.35
CA ALA A 75 7.41 2.96 7.72
C ALA A 75 6.81 3.28 6.33
N ALA A 76 6.60 2.26 5.50
CA ALA A 76 5.98 2.43 4.18
C ALA A 76 4.59 3.07 4.27
N LEU A 77 3.76 2.61 5.21
CA LEU A 77 2.42 3.16 5.44
C LEU A 77 2.47 4.60 5.99
N LEU A 78 3.43 4.90 6.88
CA LEU A 78 3.61 6.26 7.42
C LEU A 78 4.11 7.25 6.36
N PHE A 79 4.99 6.81 5.46
CA PHE A 79 5.37 7.62 4.30
C PHE A 79 4.20 7.81 3.33
N GLY A 80 3.37 6.78 3.11
CA GLY A 80 2.11 6.92 2.37
C GLY A 80 1.20 7.96 3.02
N TRP A 81 1.03 7.92 4.34
CA TRP A 81 0.28 8.93 5.09
C TRP A 81 0.85 10.35 4.91
N GLY A 82 2.17 10.51 4.96
CA GLY A 82 2.82 11.79 4.68
C GLY A 82 2.50 12.32 3.28
N GLY A 83 2.47 11.43 2.28
CA GLY A 83 2.04 11.73 0.93
C GLY A 83 0.59 12.17 0.87
N ASP A 84 -0.32 11.43 1.52
CA ASP A 84 -1.74 11.76 1.60
C ASP A 84 -2.00 13.15 2.20
N LEU A 85 -1.27 13.49 3.27
CA LEU A 85 -1.39 14.80 3.93
C LEU A 85 -0.88 15.93 3.02
N ALA A 86 0.25 15.71 2.34
CA ALA A 86 0.80 16.71 1.43
C ALA A 86 -0.15 16.99 0.26
N LEU A 87 -0.77 15.94 -0.32
CA LEU A 87 -1.73 16.07 -1.42
C LEU A 87 -3.10 16.65 -1.01
N LEU A 88 -3.32 16.99 0.26
CA LEU A 88 -4.49 17.78 0.67
C LEU A 88 -4.32 19.28 0.37
N PHE A 89 -3.08 19.71 0.09
CA PHE A 89 -2.79 21.10 -0.23
C PHE A 89 -2.64 21.25 -1.74
N ASP A 90 -3.44 22.12 -2.33
CA ASP A 90 -3.39 22.46 -3.75
C ASP A 90 -2.22 23.45 -4.02
N ALA A 91 -1.01 22.92 -4.05
CA ALA A 91 0.22 23.70 -4.27
C ALA A 91 1.32 22.82 -4.86
N ASP A 92 2.06 23.33 -5.86
CA ASP A 92 3.15 22.60 -6.54
C ASP A 92 4.21 22.05 -5.56
N PRO A 93 4.68 22.79 -4.55
CA PRO A 93 5.63 22.25 -3.58
C PRO A 93 5.05 21.08 -2.77
N ALA A 94 3.74 21.13 -2.44
CA ALA A 94 3.08 20.07 -1.68
C ALA A 94 2.95 18.79 -2.52
N PHE A 95 2.69 18.91 -3.83
CA PHE A 95 2.69 17.80 -4.76
C PHE A 95 4.05 17.09 -4.80
N LEU A 96 5.15 17.84 -4.94
CA LEU A 96 6.50 17.27 -4.94
C LEU A 96 6.87 16.63 -3.60
N VAL A 97 6.49 17.23 -2.48
CA VAL A 97 6.69 16.65 -1.14
C VAL A 97 5.89 15.37 -0.99
N GLY A 98 4.65 15.36 -1.46
CA GLY A 98 3.78 14.17 -1.46
C GLY A 98 4.39 13.04 -2.28
N MET A 99 4.80 13.32 -3.52
CA MET A 99 5.47 12.36 -4.40
C MET A 99 6.76 11.82 -3.78
N GLY A 100 7.58 12.68 -3.16
CA GLY A 100 8.79 12.28 -2.46
C GLY A 100 8.51 11.39 -1.25
N SER A 101 7.44 11.66 -0.50
CA SER A 101 6.99 10.82 0.62
C SER A 101 6.53 9.45 0.13
N PHE A 102 5.69 9.37 -0.90
CA PHE A 102 5.31 8.09 -1.51
C PHE A 102 6.53 7.33 -2.05
N ALA A 103 7.48 8.01 -2.70
CA ALA A 103 8.73 7.40 -3.16
C ALA A 103 9.50 6.73 -2.02
N ALA A 104 9.64 7.40 -0.87
CA ALA A 104 10.26 6.82 0.32
C ALA A 104 9.49 5.57 0.82
N GLY A 105 8.16 5.62 0.79
CA GLY A 105 7.31 4.47 1.08
C GLY A 105 7.56 3.29 0.13
N HIS A 106 7.68 3.55 -1.18
CA HIS A 106 7.99 2.52 -2.18
C HIS A 106 9.37 1.91 -1.97
N VAL A 107 10.38 2.69 -1.57
CA VAL A 107 11.69 2.15 -1.17
C VAL A 107 11.54 1.21 0.02
N CYS A 108 10.78 1.59 1.06
CA CYS A 108 10.52 0.72 2.20
C CYS A 108 9.84 -0.60 1.77
N TYR A 109 8.85 -0.54 0.88
CA TYR A 109 8.20 -1.72 0.30
C TYR A 109 9.18 -2.59 -0.49
N LEU A 110 10.01 -2.00 -1.36
CA LEU A 110 11.01 -2.74 -2.14
C LEU A 110 12.00 -3.49 -1.26
N VAL A 111 12.49 -2.84 -0.20
CA VAL A 111 13.38 -3.47 0.78
C VAL A 111 12.66 -4.60 1.51
N LEU A 112 11.41 -4.38 1.90
CA LEU A 112 10.56 -5.38 2.59
C LEU A 112 10.30 -6.62 1.71
N PHE A 113 9.97 -6.42 0.42
CA PHE A 113 9.67 -7.52 -0.51
C PHE A 113 10.92 -8.33 -0.91
N GLY A 114 12.09 -7.74 -0.76
CA GLY A 114 13.36 -8.43 -0.98
C GLY A 114 13.53 -8.95 -2.42
N ARG A 115 14.22 -10.09 -2.56
CA ARG A 115 14.54 -10.71 -3.86
C ARG A 115 13.78 -12.02 -4.13
N GLY A 116 12.55 -12.17 -3.62
CA GLY A 116 11.69 -13.32 -3.89
C GLY A 116 11.51 -13.58 -5.40
N LYS A 117 11.13 -14.79 -5.78
CA LYS A 117 10.88 -15.16 -7.18
C LYS A 117 9.65 -14.42 -7.72
N THR A 118 9.78 -13.84 -8.90
CA THR A 118 8.71 -13.20 -9.66
C THR A 118 8.67 -13.79 -11.07
N HIS A 119 7.53 -13.69 -11.74
CA HIS A 119 7.39 -14.23 -13.09
C HIS A 119 7.97 -13.23 -14.12
N PRO A 120 8.91 -13.61 -15.00
CA PRO A 120 9.55 -12.69 -15.92
C PRO A 120 8.60 -12.06 -16.94
N ALA A 121 7.56 -12.79 -17.41
CA ALA A 121 6.55 -12.22 -18.30
C ALA A 121 5.76 -11.07 -17.63
N LEU A 122 5.50 -11.16 -16.31
CA LEU A 122 4.90 -10.06 -15.55
C LEU A 122 5.84 -8.86 -15.51
N GLY A 123 7.16 -9.08 -15.34
CA GLY A 123 8.16 -8.02 -15.42
C GLY A 123 8.16 -7.31 -16.78
N GLY A 124 8.04 -8.08 -17.88
CA GLY A 124 7.88 -7.52 -19.22
C GLY A 124 6.61 -6.67 -19.36
N ALA A 125 5.48 -7.14 -18.82
CA ALA A 125 4.22 -6.39 -18.85
C ALA A 125 4.33 -5.06 -18.07
N TYR A 126 4.93 -5.06 -16.87
CA TYR A 126 5.17 -3.85 -16.09
C TYR A 126 6.14 -2.88 -16.79
N ALA A 127 7.21 -3.40 -17.43
CA ALA A 127 8.14 -2.57 -18.20
C ALA A 127 7.45 -1.91 -19.40
N LEU A 128 6.60 -2.64 -20.13
CA LEU A 128 5.82 -2.09 -21.24
C LEU A 128 4.82 -1.05 -20.76
N ALA A 129 4.13 -1.30 -19.64
CA ALA A 129 3.21 -0.33 -19.04
C ALA A 129 3.95 0.96 -18.65
N LEU A 130 5.11 0.86 -17.99
CA LEU A 130 5.94 2.01 -17.62
C LEU A 130 6.37 2.81 -18.85
N LEU A 131 6.98 2.14 -19.83
CA LEU A 131 7.48 2.80 -21.05
C LEU A 131 6.33 3.45 -21.83
N GLY A 132 5.22 2.73 -21.98
CA GLY A 132 4.02 3.24 -22.65
C GLY A 132 3.44 4.47 -21.95
N THR A 133 3.23 4.40 -20.62
CA THR A 133 2.67 5.51 -19.85
C THR A 133 3.58 6.74 -19.89
N VAL A 134 4.90 6.55 -19.64
CA VAL A 134 5.86 7.66 -19.66
C VAL A 134 5.96 8.27 -21.06
N ALA A 135 6.04 7.46 -22.11
CA ALA A 135 6.12 7.97 -23.49
C ALA A 135 4.86 8.73 -23.89
N LEU A 136 3.68 8.24 -23.53
CA LEU A 136 2.41 8.89 -23.87
C LEU A 136 2.21 10.22 -23.14
N LEU A 137 2.59 10.30 -21.85
CA LEU A 137 2.39 11.50 -21.04
C LEU A 137 3.51 12.54 -21.21
N TRP A 138 4.66 12.15 -21.78
CA TRP A 138 5.88 12.96 -21.77
C TRP A 138 5.73 14.38 -22.32
N SER A 139 5.04 14.54 -23.45
CA SER A 139 4.83 15.84 -24.08
C SER A 139 3.88 16.74 -23.29
N ASP A 140 2.89 16.12 -22.63
CA ASP A 140 1.78 16.82 -22.00
C ASP A 140 2.08 17.15 -20.52
N LEU A 141 3.08 16.48 -19.92
CA LEU A 141 3.55 16.82 -18.58
C LEU A 141 4.29 18.18 -18.57
N PRO A 142 4.09 19.01 -17.51
CA PRO A 142 4.93 20.16 -17.23
C PRO A 142 6.42 19.81 -17.29
N ALA A 143 7.23 20.65 -17.92
CA ALA A 143 8.63 20.35 -18.22
C ALA A 143 9.48 20.02 -16.98
N ASP A 144 9.21 20.70 -15.88
CA ASP A 144 9.85 20.53 -14.56
C ASP A 144 9.42 19.24 -13.86
N LEU A 145 8.24 18.69 -14.16
CA LEU A 145 7.72 17.45 -13.60
C LEU A 145 8.10 16.20 -14.39
N ARG A 146 8.56 16.31 -15.64
CA ARG A 146 8.88 15.15 -16.51
C ARG A 146 9.87 14.18 -15.87
N ILE A 147 10.98 14.69 -15.37
CA ILE A 147 12.03 13.86 -14.76
C ILE A 147 11.58 13.31 -13.38
N PRO A 148 11.02 14.12 -12.45
CA PRO A 148 10.47 13.60 -11.21
C PRO A 148 9.42 12.51 -11.43
N VAL A 149 8.45 12.72 -12.32
CA VAL A 149 7.38 11.73 -12.61
C VAL A 149 7.96 10.47 -13.23
N ALA A 150 8.88 10.55 -14.18
CA ALA A 150 9.52 9.37 -14.77
C ALA A 150 10.31 8.55 -13.74
N GLY A 151 11.10 9.22 -12.90
CA GLY A 151 11.85 8.55 -11.82
C GLY A 151 10.94 7.90 -10.77
N TYR A 152 9.89 8.60 -10.38
CA TYR A 152 8.86 8.09 -9.47
C TYR A 152 8.12 6.88 -10.08
N SER A 153 7.70 6.98 -11.35
CA SER A 153 7.00 5.90 -12.06
C SER A 153 7.85 4.64 -12.18
N LEU A 154 9.17 4.78 -12.40
CA LEU A 154 10.10 3.65 -12.41
C LEU A 154 10.15 2.96 -11.04
N LEU A 155 10.27 3.74 -9.95
CA LEU A 155 10.32 3.23 -8.59
C LEU A 155 9.00 2.53 -8.20
N LEU A 156 7.86 3.15 -8.47
CA LEU A 156 6.53 2.60 -8.23
C LEU A 156 6.31 1.30 -9.03
N THR A 157 6.67 1.29 -10.32
CA THR A 157 6.55 0.10 -11.17
C THR A 157 7.42 -1.06 -10.65
N ALA A 158 8.64 -0.77 -10.22
CA ALA A 158 9.51 -1.75 -9.59
C ALA A 158 8.89 -2.29 -8.29
N MET A 159 8.31 -1.45 -7.46
CA MET A 159 7.59 -1.84 -6.24
C MET A 159 6.38 -2.72 -6.57
N ALA A 160 5.55 -2.32 -7.54
CA ALA A 160 4.37 -3.07 -7.97
C ALA A 160 4.75 -4.45 -8.53
N TYR A 161 5.78 -4.55 -9.35
CA TYR A 161 6.31 -5.82 -9.83
C TYR A 161 6.81 -6.70 -8.69
N ARG A 162 7.61 -6.14 -7.76
CA ARG A 162 8.19 -6.87 -6.65
C ARG A 162 7.16 -7.35 -5.62
N SER A 163 6.03 -6.64 -5.46
CA SER A 163 4.95 -7.07 -4.57
C SER A 163 4.38 -8.44 -4.96
N SER A 164 4.42 -8.80 -6.25
CA SER A 164 3.96 -10.11 -6.76
C SER A 164 4.75 -11.30 -6.19
N ALA A 165 5.97 -11.07 -5.69
CA ALA A 165 6.77 -12.10 -5.02
C ALA A 165 6.15 -12.60 -3.70
N LEU A 166 5.28 -11.79 -3.07
CA LEU A 166 4.56 -12.14 -1.85
C LEU A 166 3.21 -12.83 -2.12
N GLY A 167 2.88 -13.06 -3.39
CA GLY A 167 1.65 -13.71 -3.82
C GLY A 167 0.60 -12.75 -4.36
N LEU A 168 -0.56 -13.31 -4.73
CA LEU A 168 -1.61 -12.60 -5.48
C LEU A 168 -2.11 -11.34 -4.76
N ARG A 169 -2.32 -11.42 -3.43
CA ARG A 169 -2.87 -10.29 -2.67
C ARG A 169 -1.97 -9.06 -2.73
N ALA A 170 -0.68 -9.22 -2.42
CA ALA A 170 0.28 -8.13 -2.50
C ALA A 170 0.48 -7.66 -3.94
N GLY A 171 0.52 -8.60 -4.91
CA GLY A 171 0.63 -8.30 -6.34
C GLY A 171 -0.52 -7.45 -6.86
N LEU A 172 -1.77 -7.77 -6.49
CA LEU A 172 -2.93 -6.94 -6.81
C LEU A 172 -2.85 -5.56 -6.14
N GLY A 173 -2.37 -5.50 -4.89
CA GLY A 173 -2.13 -4.24 -4.20
C GLY A 173 -1.15 -3.33 -4.95
N GLY A 174 -0.02 -3.89 -5.41
CA GLY A 174 0.94 -3.14 -6.22
C GLY A 174 0.37 -2.67 -7.56
N ALA A 175 -0.40 -3.52 -8.25
CA ALA A 175 -1.06 -3.16 -9.50
C ALA A 175 -2.08 -2.03 -9.31
N LEU A 176 -2.91 -2.09 -8.26
CA LEU A 176 -3.88 -1.03 -7.96
C LEU A 176 -3.21 0.28 -7.56
N PHE A 177 -2.06 0.23 -6.88
CA PHE A 177 -1.28 1.44 -6.58
C PHE A 177 -0.80 2.10 -7.88
N LEU A 178 -0.27 1.30 -8.81
CA LEU A 178 0.14 1.80 -10.12
C LEU A 178 -1.02 2.45 -10.88
N VAL A 179 -2.22 1.84 -10.83
CA VAL A 179 -3.44 2.41 -11.44
C VAL A 179 -3.79 3.75 -10.78
N SER A 180 -3.81 3.82 -9.44
CA SER A 180 -4.09 5.07 -8.71
C SER A 180 -3.18 6.21 -9.15
N ASP A 181 -1.88 5.96 -9.17
CA ASP A 181 -0.90 7.00 -9.50
C ASP A 181 -0.86 7.34 -10.99
N THR A 182 -1.21 6.39 -11.86
CA THR A 182 -1.43 6.68 -13.28
C THR A 182 -2.60 7.63 -13.47
N LEU A 183 -3.70 7.47 -12.72
CA LEU A 183 -4.82 8.42 -12.74
C LEU A 183 -4.41 9.82 -12.27
N ILE A 184 -3.55 9.93 -11.25
CA ILE A 184 -2.97 11.22 -10.84
C ILE A 184 -2.12 11.80 -11.98
N ALA A 185 -1.25 11.01 -12.58
CA ALA A 185 -0.35 11.48 -13.65
C ALA A 185 -1.12 11.94 -14.89
N THR A 186 -2.24 11.29 -15.25
CA THR A 186 -3.11 11.77 -16.35
C THR A 186 -3.80 13.09 -16.00
N GLY A 187 -4.12 13.34 -14.73
CA GLY A 187 -4.62 14.65 -14.27
C GLY A 187 -3.58 15.74 -14.37
N VAL A 188 -2.33 15.44 -13.97
CA VAL A 188 -1.20 16.38 -14.09
C VAL A 188 -0.87 16.72 -15.56
N ALA A 189 -1.14 15.80 -16.48
CA ALA A 189 -0.95 15.99 -17.93
C ALA A 189 -2.19 16.61 -18.62
N ASP A 190 -3.18 17.08 -17.87
CA ASP A 190 -4.43 17.66 -18.39
C ASP A 190 -5.22 16.76 -19.36
N TRP A 191 -5.09 15.44 -19.20
CA TRP A 191 -5.87 14.48 -19.99
C TRP A 191 -7.32 14.41 -19.52
N PRO A 192 -8.26 14.00 -20.42
CA PRO A 192 -9.65 13.79 -20.03
C PRO A 192 -9.75 12.83 -18.86
N GLN A 193 -10.42 13.27 -17.79
CA GLN A 193 -10.57 12.51 -16.56
C GLN A 193 -11.91 11.76 -16.51
N LEU A 194 -11.93 10.65 -15.76
CA LEU A 194 -13.17 9.98 -15.39
C LEU A 194 -14.05 10.93 -14.54
N PRO A 195 -15.38 10.76 -14.57
CA PRO A 195 -16.24 11.46 -13.64
C PRO A 195 -15.81 11.21 -12.19
N ARG A 196 -15.69 12.30 -11.40
CA ARG A 196 -15.21 12.21 -10.01
C ARG A 196 -13.82 11.55 -9.90
N PRO A 197 -12.76 12.13 -10.52
CA PRO A 197 -11.44 11.50 -10.62
C PRO A 197 -10.87 11.11 -9.26
N ASP A 198 -10.99 11.96 -8.24
CA ASP A 198 -10.49 11.72 -6.89
C ASP A 198 -11.11 10.47 -6.24
N PHE A 199 -12.37 10.15 -6.58
CA PHE A 199 -12.99 8.90 -6.11
C PHE A 199 -12.23 7.67 -6.63
N TRP A 200 -11.89 7.62 -7.91
CA TRP A 200 -11.18 6.49 -8.50
C TRP A 200 -9.76 6.38 -7.99
N ILE A 201 -9.08 7.51 -7.85
CA ILE A 201 -7.73 7.59 -7.25
C ILE A 201 -7.77 7.02 -5.83
N MET A 202 -8.66 7.53 -4.97
CA MET A 202 -8.75 7.09 -3.58
C MET A 202 -9.25 5.66 -3.41
N ALA A 203 -10.19 5.21 -4.24
CA ALA A 203 -10.70 3.83 -4.20
C ALA A 203 -9.58 2.82 -4.53
N THR A 204 -8.82 3.07 -5.60
CA THR A 204 -7.71 2.20 -6.00
C THR A 204 -6.56 2.28 -5.01
N TYR A 205 -6.25 3.46 -4.48
CA TYR A 205 -5.22 3.68 -3.47
C TYR A 205 -5.53 2.97 -2.14
N ALA A 206 -6.73 3.18 -1.58
CA ALA A 206 -7.11 2.55 -0.31
C ALA A 206 -7.13 1.03 -0.41
N ALA A 207 -7.65 0.49 -1.53
CA ALA A 207 -7.60 -0.95 -1.81
C ALA A 207 -6.15 -1.43 -1.97
N ALA A 208 -5.28 -0.69 -2.66
CA ALA A 208 -3.88 -0.99 -2.83
C ALA A 208 -3.15 -1.10 -1.49
N GLN A 209 -3.28 -0.08 -0.64
CA GLN A 209 -2.64 -0.04 0.67
C GLN A 209 -3.13 -1.17 1.59
N TYR A 210 -4.42 -1.45 1.60
CA TYR A 210 -4.97 -2.59 2.34
C TYR A 210 -4.41 -3.94 1.86
N LEU A 211 -4.35 -4.15 0.55
CA LEU A 211 -3.86 -5.40 -0.04
C LEU A 211 -2.35 -5.56 0.15
N LEU A 212 -1.55 -4.50 -0.02
CA LEU A 212 -0.12 -4.50 0.28
C LEU A 212 0.15 -4.78 1.75
N ALA A 213 -0.54 -4.06 2.64
CA ALA A 213 -0.38 -4.22 4.08
C ALA A 213 -0.72 -5.64 4.53
N THR A 214 -1.88 -6.17 4.11
CA THR A 214 -2.30 -7.53 4.51
C THR A 214 -1.53 -8.64 3.80
N GLY A 215 -1.07 -8.41 2.57
CA GLY A 215 -0.25 -9.36 1.81
C GLY A 215 1.21 -9.44 2.29
N ALA A 216 1.72 -8.37 2.91
CA ALA A 216 3.06 -8.33 3.49
C ALA A 216 3.12 -8.77 4.96
N LEU A 217 1.99 -9.06 5.60
CA LEU A 217 1.99 -9.64 6.95
C LEU A 217 2.52 -11.08 6.93
N PRO A 218 3.28 -11.48 7.96
CA PRO A 218 3.70 -12.87 8.11
C PRO A 218 2.47 -13.80 8.10
N ALA A 219 2.55 -14.91 7.36
CA ALA A 219 1.50 -15.93 7.42
C ALA A 219 1.30 -16.39 8.87
N PRO A 220 0.05 -16.64 9.32
CA PRO A 220 -0.17 -17.27 10.61
C PRO A 220 0.61 -18.57 10.62
N THR A 221 1.51 -18.75 11.59
CA THR A 221 2.24 -20.01 11.77
C THR A 221 1.21 -21.08 12.05
N GLN A 222 0.88 -21.91 11.06
CA GLN A 222 0.11 -23.11 11.30
C GLN A 222 0.97 -23.97 12.24
N ALA A 223 0.50 -24.18 13.46
CA ALA A 223 1.03 -25.19 14.34
C ALA A 223 0.80 -26.54 13.64
N TYR A 224 1.80 -26.98 12.86
CA TYR A 224 1.81 -28.31 12.29
C TYR A 224 1.94 -29.28 13.48
N GLY A 225 0.80 -29.79 13.90
CA GLY A 225 0.76 -30.97 14.79
C GLY A 225 1.47 -32.12 14.09
N ARG A 226 2.77 -32.27 14.31
CA ARG A 226 3.44 -33.54 14.10
C ARG A 226 2.83 -34.52 15.09
N THR A 227 1.83 -35.24 14.66
CA THR A 227 1.47 -36.51 15.26
C THR A 227 2.67 -37.43 14.99
N VAL A 228 3.55 -37.56 15.99
CA VAL A 228 4.55 -38.62 16.01
C VAL A 228 3.74 -39.89 16.26
N ILE A 229 3.51 -40.67 15.22
CA ILE A 229 3.10 -42.05 15.33
C ILE A 229 4.36 -42.76 15.87
N GLN A 230 4.35 -43.11 17.13
CA GLN A 230 5.27 -44.07 17.70
C GLN A 230 4.70 -45.46 17.37
N ASP A 231 5.37 -46.16 16.47
CA ASP A 231 5.30 -47.63 16.35
C ASP A 231 6.29 -48.29 17.33
#